data_69a80d8829a91705abca76df57f5c1b2
#
_entry.id   69a80d8829a91705abca76df57f5c1b2
#
_cell.length_a   1.000
_cell.length_b   1.000
_cell.length_c   1.000
_cell.angle_alpha   90.00
_cell.angle_beta   90.00
_cell.angle_gamma   90.00
#
_symmetry.space_group_name_H-M   'P 1'
#
loop_
_entity.id
_entity.type
_entity.pdbx_description
1 polymer ?
#
loop_
_entity_poly.entity_id
_entity_poly.type
_entity_poly.pdbx_seq_one_letter_code
_entity_poly.pdbx_strand_id
1 'polypeptide(L)' 'MVKYKVIQDPAVDNNEVLTLVNIEDNTEQIMAAPDEFTLNEIVGEDEIDIETRQYTDDHGFHTGWFAYKK' A
#
# COMPACT_ATOMS: atom_id res chain seq x y z
N MET A 1 13.82 11.95 -3.62
CA MET A 1 13.02 10.79 -4.05
C MET A 1 12.17 10.32 -2.88
N VAL A 2 10.90 10.08 -3.12
CA VAL A 2 9.98 9.61 -2.08
C VAL A 2 10.26 8.13 -1.78
N LYS A 3 10.29 7.79 -0.50
CA LYS A 3 10.40 6.40 -0.05
C LYS A 3 9.22 6.03 0.81
N TYR A 4 8.82 4.78 0.72
CA TYR A 4 7.70 4.23 1.45
C TYR A 4 8.15 3.09 2.34
N LYS A 5 7.50 2.97 3.49
CA LYS A 5 7.66 1.83 4.38
C LYS A 5 6.41 0.96 4.30
N VAL A 6 6.61 -0.35 4.20
CA VAL A 6 5.52 -1.32 4.19
C VAL A 6 5.08 -1.60 5.61
N ILE A 7 3.82 -1.31 5.91
CA ILE A 7 3.24 -1.57 7.22
C ILE A 7 1.95 -2.38 7.07
N GLN A 8 1.54 -3.01 8.16
CA GLN A 8 0.20 -3.58 8.25
C GLN A 8 -0.75 -2.47 8.65
N ASP A 9 -1.86 -2.33 7.91
CA ASP A 9 -2.85 -1.30 8.21
C ASP A 9 -3.55 -1.64 9.53
N PRO A 10 -3.41 -0.80 10.56
CA PRO A 10 -4.03 -1.07 11.86
C PRO A 10 -5.57 -0.97 11.84
N ALA A 11 -6.12 -0.32 10.81
CA ALA A 11 -7.56 -0.21 10.67
C ALA A 11 -8.19 -1.46 10.07
N VAL A 12 -7.37 -2.35 9.50
CA VAL A 12 -7.83 -3.60 8.87
C VAL A 12 -7.28 -4.76 9.67
N ASP A 13 -8.14 -5.50 10.32
CA ASP A 13 -7.77 -6.67 11.11
C ASP A 13 -7.57 -7.88 10.20
N ASN A 14 -6.64 -7.74 9.25
CA ASN A 14 -6.35 -8.77 8.27
C ASN A 14 -4.87 -8.71 7.91
N ASN A 15 -4.16 -9.78 8.21
CA ASN A 15 -2.72 -9.89 7.94
C ASN A 15 -2.38 -9.92 6.46
N GLU A 16 -3.36 -10.03 5.59
CA GLU A 16 -3.14 -10.10 4.14
C GLU A 16 -3.07 -8.73 3.48
N VAL A 17 -3.41 -7.66 4.20
CA VAL A 17 -3.41 -6.32 3.64
C VAL A 17 -2.21 -5.54 4.15
N LEU A 18 -1.33 -5.16 3.23
CA LEU A 18 -0.19 -4.31 3.52
C LEU A 18 -0.41 -2.92 2.93
N THR A 19 0.19 -1.93 3.56
CA THR A 19 0.06 -0.53 3.15
C THR A 19 1.43 0.12 3.06
N LEU A 20 1.64 0.94 2.04
CA LEU A 20 2.82 1.77 1.92
C LEU A 20 2.54 3.14 2.52
N VAL A 21 3.43 3.60 3.38
CA VAL A 21 3.34 4.91 4.02
C VAL A 21 4.58 5.71 3.68
N ASN A 22 4.38 6.95 3.22
CA ASN A 22 5.48 7.86 2.96
C ASN A 22 6.26 8.11 4.25
N ILE A 23 7.56 7.83 4.24
CA ILE A 23 8.41 7.92 5.44
C ILE A 23 8.53 9.36 5.93
N GLU A 24 8.50 10.34 5.02
CA GLU A 24 8.76 11.73 5.38
C GLU A 24 7.61 12.38 6.14
N ASP A 25 6.37 12.11 5.73
CA ASP A 25 5.21 12.81 6.31
C ASP A 25 4.13 11.91 6.88
N ASN A 26 4.19 10.61 6.60
CA ASN A 26 3.23 9.60 7.07
C ASN A 26 1.79 9.85 6.61
N THR A 27 1.59 10.64 5.57
CA THR A 27 0.25 11.06 5.15
C THR A 27 -0.32 10.28 4.00
N GLU A 28 0.52 9.67 3.18
CA GLU A 28 0.11 8.96 1.99
C GLU A 28 0.00 7.47 2.28
N GLN A 29 -1.15 6.90 1.97
CA GLN A 29 -1.40 5.48 2.16
C GLN A 29 -1.75 4.86 0.82
N ILE A 30 -0.96 3.87 0.42
CA ILE A 30 -1.14 3.14 -0.83
C ILE A 30 -1.20 1.66 -0.48
N MET A 31 -2.25 0.98 -0.92
CA MET A 31 -2.37 -0.46 -0.68
C MET A 31 -1.28 -1.20 -1.46
N ALA A 32 -0.70 -2.21 -0.85
CA ALA A 32 0.37 -2.98 -1.44
C ALA A 32 -0.09 -4.42 -1.68
N ALA A 33 0.32 -4.99 -2.80
CA ALA A 33 0.07 -6.40 -3.10
C ALA A 33 0.84 -7.26 -2.09
N PRO A 34 0.18 -8.11 -1.29
CA PRO A 34 0.85 -8.81 -0.19
C PRO A 34 1.89 -9.85 -0.64
N ASP A 35 1.78 -10.31 -1.88
CA ASP A 35 2.72 -11.28 -2.44
C ASP A 35 4.03 -10.63 -2.88
N GLU A 36 4.06 -9.33 -3.05
CA GLU A 36 5.21 -8.62 -3.60
C GLU A 36 6.01 -7.84 -2.57
N PHE A 37 5.40 -7.53 -1.42
CA PHE A 37 6.01 -6.70 -0.40
C PHE A 37 6.15 -7.45 0.91
N THR A 38 7.17 -7.10 1.68
CA THR A 38 7.43 -7.68 2.98
C THR A 38 7.22 -6.62 4.05
N LEU A 39 6.65 -7.00 5.18
CA LEU A 39 6.44 -6.08 6.31
C LEU A 39 7.77 -5.44 6.72
N ASN A 40 7.73 -4.13 6.94
CA ASN A 40 8.87 -3.29 7.30
C ASN A 40 9.89 -3.05 6.17
N GLU A 41 9.58 -3.50 4.95
CA GLU A 41 10.41 -3.20 3.79
C GLU A 41 10.33 -1.69 3.46
N ILE A 42 11.45 -1.14 2.97
CA ILE A 42 11.48 0.24 2.49
C ILE A 42 11.70 0.21 0.98
N VAL A 43 10.81 0.87 0.24
CA VAL A 43 10.88 0.92 -1.23
C VAL A 43 10.86 2.36 -1.70
N GLY A 44 11.59 2.64 -2.77
CA GLY A 44 11.57 3.94 -3.43
C GLY A 44 10.44 4.04 -4.44
N GLU A 45 10.00 5.24 -4.75
CA GLU A 45 8.95 5.47 -5.73
C GLU A 45 9.33 4.97 -7.13
N ASP A 46 10.62 4.90 -7.43
CA ASP A 46 11.12 4.40 -8.71
C ASP A 46 11.11 2.86 -8.80
N GLU A 47 10.88 2.18 -7.69
CA GLU A 47 10.86 0.72 -7.63
C GLU A 47 9.46 0.14 -7.74
N ILE A 48 8.44 0.98 -7.78
CA ILE A 48 7.03 0.56 -7.77
C ILE A 48 6.25 1.22 -8.90
N ASP A 49 5.18 0.55 -9.32
CA ASP A 49 4.14 1.12 -10.16
C ASP A 49 2.88 1.28 -9.32
N ILE A 50 2.19 2.40 -9.50
CA ILE A 50 0.97 2.69 -8.76
C ILE A 50 -0.20 2.75 -9.74
N GLU A 51 -1.25 1.99 -9.45
CA GLU A 51 -2.45 1.94 -10.28
C GLU A 51 -3.69 2.18 -9.43
N THR A 52 -4.72 2.76 -10.05
CA THR A 52 -6.03 2.81 -9.42
C THR A 52 -6.77 1.51 -9.70
N ARG A 53 -7.45 0.99 -8.69
CA ARG A 53 -8.30 -0.20 -8.81
C ARG A 53 -9.61 0.01 -8.09
N GLN A 54 -10.64 -0.63 -8.62
CA GLN A 54 -11.91 -0.74 -7.93
C GLN A 54 -11.91 -2.01 -7.08
N TYR A 55 -12.41 -1.90 -5.86
CA TYR A 55 -12.58 -3.03 -4.98
C TYR A 55 -13.91 -2.91 -4.23
N THR A 56 -14.40 -4.03 -3.72
CA THR A 56 -15.64 -4.07 -2.94
C THR A 56 -15.33 -4.45 -1.50
N ASP A 57 -16.00 -3.78 -0.57
CA ASP A 57 -16.00 -4.16 0.83
C ASP A 57 -17.44 -4.18 1.36
N ASP A 58 -17.61 -4.22 2.68
CA ASP A 58 -18.92 -4.24 3.32
C ASP A 58 -19.72 -2.96 3.07
N HIS A 59 -19.08 -1.91 2.62
CA HIS A 59 -19.71 -0.61 2.36
C HIS A 59 -19.95 -0.33 0.88
N GLY A 60 -19.61 -1.27 -0.02
CA GLY A 60 -19.86 -1.14 -1.44
C GLY A 60 -18.59 -1.02 -2.28
N PHE A 61 -18.70 -0.30 -3.40
CA PHE A 61 -17.59 -0.12 -4.34
C PHE A 61 -16.72 1.06 -3.92
N HIS A 62 -15.42 0.85 -3.97
CA HIS A 62 -14.44 1.89 -3.71
C HIS A 62 -13.36 1.89 -4.78
N THR A 63 -12.74 3.05 -4.97
CA THR A 63 -11.54 3.18 -5.80
C THR A 63 -10.36 3.48 -4.91
N GLY A 64 -9.30 2.70 -5.05
CA GLY A 64 -8.09 2.86 -4.25
C GLY A 64 -6.84 2.80 -5.11
N TRP A 65 -5.73 3.21 -4.49
CA TRP A 65 -4.40 3.13 -5.10
C TRP A 65 -3.74 1.83 -4.68
N PHE A 66 -3.18 1.11 -5.65
CA PHE A 66 -2.44 -0.13 -5.41
C PHE A 66 -1.03 -0.01 -5.97
N ALA A 67 -0.05 -0.46 -5.19
CA ALA A 67 1.35 -0.47 -5.59
C ALA A 67 1.78 -1.89 -5.94
N TYR A 68 2.60 -1.98 -6.96
CA TYR A 68 3.22 -3.24 -7.43
C TYR A 68 4.70 -2.99 -7.64
N LYS A 69 5.53 -3.97 -7.39
CA LYS A 69 6.95 -3.88 -7.75
C LYS A 69 7.11 -3.96 -9.26
N LYS A 70 8.00 -3.14 -9.78
CA LYS A 70 8.37 -3.18 -11.19
C LYS A 70 9.10 -4.46 -11.57
#